data_e8b5e4260d1117d64660e5c03eae3ed1
#
_entry.id   e8b5e4260d1117d64660e5c03eae3ed1
#
_cell.length_a   1.000
_cell.length_b   1.000
_cell.length_c   1.000
_cell.angle_alpha   90.00
_cell.angle_beta   90.00
_cell.angle_gamma   90.00
#
_symmetry.space_group_name_H-M   'P 1'
#
loop_
_entity.id
_entity.type
_entity.pdbx_description
1 polymer ?
#
loop_
_entity_poly.entity_id
_entity_poly.type
_entity_poly.pdbx_seq_one_letter_code
_entity_poly.pdbx_strand_id
1 'polypeptide(L)'
;MKWIILLSIVPVIVSTEMMWLSLAPISSLAEDYYGVSSMSITLCSMSFMIMFILFSLPASWVIDKWGYKSSLLIGAGLTAVFGLLRAIFAENFTLVLIFQFILAIGQPFLLNIATKVASEWFPPQERSTAAGILTLAQYIGFIVPMALAPAIAEASGIPALFTWFAVVAVAAACLAAAFTPAKPPAPRTVAASRQEVSRFESIRLLLANKSYFLILFISFISIGIFNTILTLLETILLPRGFSSEEAGLVGAVFIVAGIIGAVVLPILSDKYRIRAPFFIAAITLLIPAYAGLTFAEQTVPVAIIAGLAGFAIMGVAPILFQHGTEVAYPIQEGTSLGMILLMGQVSGIAFVYFFEVLNEALNSIVWPMLLFVLLTAILLPVTLRIQESSYQASANKDADTKPM
;
A
#
# COMPACT_ATOMS: atom_id res chain seq x y z
N MET A 1 22.46 -16.99 -2.08
CA MET A 1 22.78 -15.76 -1.34
C MET A 1 21.78 -14.64 -1.62
N LYS A 2 21.49 -14.27 -2.91
CA LYS A 2 20.54 -13.21 -3.26
C LYS A 2 19.10 -13.42 -2.71
N TRP A 3 18.58 -14.64 -2.73
CA TRP A 3 17.25 -14.96 -2.21
C TRP A 3 17.17 -14.94 -0.67
N ILE A 4 18.29 -15.23 0.02
CA ILE A 4 18.36 -15.17 1.50
C ILE A 4 18.10 -13.73 1.98
N ILE A 5 18.56 -12.72 1.22
CA ILE A 5 18.30 -11.33 1.55
C ILE A 5 16.82 -11.00 1.48
N LEU A 6 16.12 -11.42 0.44
CA LEU A 6 14.67 -11.23 0.37
C LEU A 6 13.98 -11.93 1.54
N LEU A 7 14.38 -13.16 1.86
CA LEU A 7 13.84 -13.89 3.00
C LEU A 7 14.11 -13.21 4.35
N SER A 8 15.19 -12.42 4.47
CA SER A 8 15.45 -11.64 5.70
C SER A 8 14.67 -10.31 5.74
N ILE A 9 14.33 -9.72 4.59
CA ILE A 9 13.60 -8.45 4.50
C ILE A 9 12.08 -8.67 4.58
N VAL A 10 11.57 -9.71 3.94
CA VAL A 10 10.13 -10.02 3.88
C VAL A 10 9.45 -10.01 5.26
N PRO A 11 9.94 -10.71 6.31
CA PRO A 11 9.31 -10.68 7.62
C PRO A 11 9.24 -9.28 8.25
N VAL A 12 10.22 -8.42 7.97
CA VAL A 12 10.25 -7.04 8.50
C VAL A 12 9.18 -6.19 7.82
N ILE A 13 9.03 -6.31 6.50
CA ILE A 13 7.96 -5.62 5.77
C ILE A 13 6.59 -6.11 6.24
N VAL A 14 6.40 -7.44 6.35
CA VAL A 14 5.15 -8.02 6.88
C VAL A 14 4.84 -7.46 8.26
N SER A 15 5.80 -7.42 9.18
CA SER A 15 5.58 -6.95 10.55
C SER A 15 5.22 -5.44 10.60
N THR A 16 5.84 -4.62 9.77
CA THR A 16 5.52 -3.18 9.72
C THR A 16 4.12 -2.91 9.19
N GLU A 17 3.71 -3.60 8.12
CA GLU A 17 2.38 -3.44 7.55
C GLU A 17 1.29 -4.05 8.46
N MET A 18 1.60 -5.12 9.16
CA MET A 18 0.76 -5.68 10.20
C MET A 18 0.50 -4.67 11.34
N MET A 19 1.52 -3.90 11.74
CA MET A 19 1.38 -2.83 12.75
C MET A 19 0.50 -1.68 12.25
N TRP A 20 0.55 -1.36 10.95
CA TRP A 20 -0.27 -0.31 10.35
C TRP A 20 -1.76 -0.56 10.56
N LEU A 21 -2.23 -1.74 10.21
CA LEU A 21 -3.65 -2.10 10.22
C LEU A 21 -4.10 -2.81 11.50
N SER A 22 -3.27 -2.80 12.57
CA SER A 22 -3.51 -3.60 13.77
C SER A 22 -4.85 -3.32 14.47
N LEU A 23 -5.37 -2.11 14.38
CA LEU A 23 -6.65 -1.69 14.98
C LEU A 23 -7.78 -1.56 13.95
N ALA A 24 -7.48 -1.53 12.65
CA ALA A 24 -8.48 -1.31 11.60
C ALA A 24 -9.65 -2.32 11.61
N PRO A 25 -9.43 -3.65 11.78
CA PRO A 25 -10.51 -4.63 11.82
C PRO A 25 -11.19 -4.79 13.18
N ILE A 26 -10.80 -4.01 14.19
CA ILE A 26 -11.33 -4.02 15.57
C ILE A 26 -11.53 -2.60 16.10
N SER A 27 -11.81 -1.63 15.23
CA SER A 27 -11.88 -0.22 15.63
C SER A 27 -12.95 0.02 16.69
N SER A 28 -14.13 -0.60 16.56
CA SER A 28 -15.22 -0.50 17.54
C SER A 28 -14.84 -1.06 18.92
N LEU A 29 -14.19 -2.24 18.93
CA LEU A 29 -13.70 -2.85 20.18
C LEU A 29 -12.62 -1.96 20.84
N ALA A 30 -11.78 -1.32 20.03
CA ALA A 30 -10.75 -0.41 20.52
C ALA A 30 -11.33 0.91 21.03
N GLU A 31 -12.38 1.45 20.38
CA GLU A 31 -13.12 2.61 20.85
C GLU A 31 -13.71 2.36 22.23
N ASP A 32 -14.40 1.22 22.42
CA ASP A 32 -14.99 0.83 23.70
C ASP A 32 -13.91 0.58 24.77
N TYR A 33 -12.81 -0.10 24.41
CA TYR A 33 -11.73 -0.43 25.35
C TYR A 33 -11.02 0.82 25.89
N TYR A 34 -10.75 1.81 25.02
CA TYR A 34 -10.04 3.03 25.41
C TYR A 34 -10.97 4.19 25.81
N GLY A 35 -12.25 4.12 25.51
CA GLY A 35 -13.21 5.21 25.72
C GLY A 35 -12.91 6.44 24.87
N VAL A 36 -12.48 6.25 23.61
CA VAL A 36 -12.09 7.31 22.67
C VAL A 36 -12.97 7.28 21.42
N SER A 37 -12.95 8.36 20.64
CA SER A 37 -13.72 8.44 19.40
C SER A 37 -13.12 7.57 18.29
N SER A 38 -13.95 7.19 17.29
CA SER A 38 -13.55 6.50 16.07
C SER A 38 -12.38 7.19 15.37
N MET A 39 -12.44 8.51 15.24
CA MET A 39 -11.35 9.31 14.67
C MET A 39 -10.03 9.12 15.43
N SER A 40 -10.05 8.94 16.74
CA SER A 40 -8.84 8.70 17.54
C SER A 40 -8.20 7.35 17.21
N ILE A 41 -9.00 6.30 17.03
CA ILE A 41 -8.53 4.98 16.62
C ILE A 41 -8.03 5.02 15.17
N THR A 42 -8.79 5.65 14.28
CA THR A 42 -8.43 5.84 12.87
C THR A 42 -7.10 6.60 12.71
N LEU A 43 -6.80 7.54 13.61
CA LEU A 43 -5.53 8.27 13.63
C LEU A 43 -4.32 7.32 13.82
N CYS A 44 -4.48 6.18 14.48
CA CYS A 44 -3.43 5.16 14.57
C CYS A 44 -3.05 4.63 13.18
N SER A 45 -4.01 4.37 12.29
CA SER A 45 -3.74 3.97 10.91
C SER A 45 -3.22 5.13 10.06
N MET A 46 -3.79 6.33 10.21
CA MET A 46 -3.35 7.53 9.49
C MET A 46 -1.92 7.93 9.85
N SER A 47 -1.42 7.58 11.04
CA SER A 47 -0.04 7.87 11.46
C SER A 47 1.00 7.35 10.46
N PHE A 48 0.76 6.19 9.85
CA PHE A 48 1.65 5.61 8.84
C PHE A 48 1.71 6.46 7.57
N MET A 49 0.57 6.94 7.09
CA MET A 49 0.50 7.81 5.92
C MET A 49 1.19 9.15 6.20
N ILE A 50 0.95 9.74 7.38
CA ILE A 50 1.56 11.00 7.81
C ILE A 50 3.09 10.84 7.91
N MET A 51 3.55 9.81 8.59
CA MET A 51 4.99 9.58 8.77
C MET A 51 5.67 9.18 7.47
N PHE A 52 4.99 8.48 6.56
CA PHE A 52 5.54 8.20 5.23
C PHE A 52 5.81 9.49 4.45
N ILE A 53 4.88 10.46 4.45
CA ILE A 53 5.06 11.75 3.78
C ILE A 53 6.26 12.49 4.37
N LEU A 54 6.37 12.56 5.69
CA LEU A 54 7.41 13.33 6.37
C LEU A 54 8.79 12.67 6.25
N PHE A 55 8.87 11.36 6.31
CA PHE A 55 10.14 10.63 6.43
C PHE A 55 10.58 9.89 5.15
N SER A 56 9.81 9.89 4.06
CA SER A 56 10.20 9.23 2.81
C SER A 56 11.49 9.83 2.21
N LEU A 57 11.64 11.16 2.24
CA LEU A 57 12.86 11.82 1.78
C LEU A 57 14.08 11.56 2.70
N PRO A 58 13.97 11.70 4.04
CA PRO A 58 15.02 11.28 4.96
C PRO A 58 15.43 9.81 4.81
N ALA A 59 14.46 8.91 4.64
CA ALA A 59 14.73 7.48 4.43
C ALA A 59 15.52 7.24 3.13
N SER A 60 15.11 7.88 2.04
CA SER A 60 15.83 7.80 0.76
C SER A 60 17.27 8.33 0.88
N TRP A 61 17.48 9.42 1.61
CA TRP A 61 18.81 9.95 1.87
C TRP A 61 19.68 8.96 2.66
N VAL A 62 19.13 8.29 3.67
CA VAL A 62 19.83 7.24 4.44
C VAL A 62 20.21 6.07 3.53
N ILE A 63 19.31 5.62 2.66
CA ILE A 63 19.55 4.56 1.69
C ILE A 63 20.71 4.92 0.76
N ASP A 64 20.73 6.15 0.25
CA ASP A 64 21.77 6.60 -0.67
C ASP A 64 23.14 6.75 0.00
N LYS A 65 23.18 7.29 1.23
CA LYS A 65 24.41 7.58 1.94
C LYS A 65 24.98 6.38 2.71
N TRP A 66 24.13 5.62 3.40
CA TRP A 66 24.54 4.52 4.29
C TRP A 66 24.15 3.13 3.79
N GLY A 67 23.46 3.07 2.66
CA GLY A 67 23.03 1.82 2.03
C GLY A 67 21.74 1.24 2.61
N TYR A 68 21.20 0.25 1.89
CA TYR A 68 19.91 -0.38 2.22
C TYR A 68 19.90 -1.09 3.57
N LYS A 69 21.03 -1.67 4.02
CA LYS A 69 21.10 -2.38 5.30
C LYS A 69 20.88 -1.42 6.48
N SER A 70 21.48 -0.23 6.45
CA SER A 70 21.30 0.78 7.49
C SER A 70 19.86 1.23 7.59
N SER A 71 19.21 1.48 6.44
CA SER A 71 17.80 1.81 6.38
C SER A 71 16.93 0.67 6.91
N LEU A 72 17.18 -0.58 6.47
CA LEU A 72 16.47 -1.76 6.97
C LEU A 72 16.55 -1.89 8.49
N LEU A 73 17.74 -1.73 9.08
CA LEU A 73 17.93 -1.87 10.53
C LEU A 73 17.28 -0.72 11.31
N ILE A 74 17.28 0.50 10.79
CA ILE A 74 16.57 1.64 11.38
C ILE A 74 15.07 1.35 11.37
N GLY A 75 14.49 0.99 10.22
CA GLY A 75 13.08 0.70 10.11
C GLY A 75 12.64 -0.49 10.96
N ALA A 76 13.39 -1.60 10.91
CA ALA A 76 13.12 -2.78 11.72
C ALA A 76 13.24 -2.49 13.23
N GLY A 77 14.26 -1.70 13.64
CA GLY A 77 14.46 -1.30 15.02
C GLY A 77 13.31 -0.43 15.53
N LEU A 78 12.89 0.57 14.76
CA LEU A 78 11.75 1.42 15.13
C LEU A 78 10.46 0.58 15.27
N THR A 79 10.17 -0.29 14.31
CA THR A 79 8.98 -1.15 14.35
C THR A 79 9.02 -2.09 15.56
N ALA A 80 10.16 -2.74 15.84
CA ALA A 80 10.29 -3.69 16.93
C ALA A 80 10.25 -3.02 18.31
N VAL A 81 11.07 -1.99 18.53
CA VAL A 81 11.19 -1.31 19.83
C VAL A 81 9.88 -0.62 20.22
N PHE A 82 9.33 0.20 19.32
CA PHE A 82 8.11 0.94 19.62
C PHE A 82 6.85 0.08 19.50
N GLY A 83 6.87 -1.00 18.72
CA GLY A 83 5.86 -2.05 18.78
C GLY A 83 5.83 -2.74 20.14
N LEU A 84 6.99 -3.06 20.73
CA LEU A 84 7.10 -3.63 22.07
C LEU A 84 6.65 -2.63 23.14
N LEU A 85 7.09 -1.37 23.07
CA LEU A 85 6.64 -0.32 24.01
C LEU A 85 5.13 -0.13 23.94
N ARG A 86 4.53 -0.16 22.72
CA ARG A 86 3.09 -0.12 22.54
C ARG A 86 2.37 -1.29 23.23
N ALA A 87 2.95 -2.49 23.19
CA ALA A 87 2.40 -3.65 23.88
C ALA A 87 2.52 -3.55 25.40
N ILE A 88 3.64 -3.06 25.93
CA ILE A 88 3.86 -2.87 27.37
C ILE A 88 2.91 -1.83 27.96
N PHE A 89 2.64 -0.76 27.23
CA PHE A 89 1.78 0.35 27.65
C PHE A 89 0.40 0.29 26.99
N ALA A 90 -0.06 -0.89 26.62
CA ALA A 90 -1.28 -1.11 25.86
C ALA A 90 -2.57 -0.56 26.51
N GLU A 91 -2.59 -0.36 27.83
CA GLU A 91 -3.74 0.19 28.56
C GLU A 91 -3.88 1.71 28.43
N ASN A 92 -2.82 2.41 28.03
CA ASN A 92 -2.82 3.86 27.91
C ASN A 92 -2.84 4.28 26.44
N PHE A 93 -4.02 4.73 25.97
CA PHE A 93 -4.22 5.13 24.58
C PHE A 93 -3.24 6.21 24.10
N THR A 94 -2.94 7.20 24.94
CA THR A 94 -2.01 8.28 24.57
C THR A 94 -0.61 7.74 24.27
N LEU A 95 -0.12 6.81 25.10
CA LEU A 95 1.17 6.16 24.87
C LEU A 95 1.13 5.24 23.64
N VAL A 96 0.05 4.49 23.47
CA VAL A 96 -0.19 3.67 22.27
C VAL A 96 -0.10 4.54 21.02
N LEU A 97 -0.78 5.68 20.98
CA LEU A 97 -0.77 6.59 19.85
C LEU A 97 0.62 7.20 19.60
N ILE A 98 1.31 7.65 20.64
CA ILE A 98 2.68 8.17 20.52
C ILE A 98 3.61 7.12 19.94
N PHE A 99 3.61 5.90 20.49
CA PHE A 99 4.46 4.82 19.99
C PHE A 99 4.07 4.38 18.58
N GLN A 100 2.78 4.44 18.24
CA GLN A 100 2.30 4.19 16.88
C GLN A 100 2.88 5.20 15.88
N PHE A 101 2.89 6.48 16.20
CA PHE A 101 3.53 7.50 15.35
C PHE A 101 5.04 7.26 15.19
N ILE A 102 5.73 6.88 16.25
CA ILE A 102 7.18 6.66 16.19
C ILE A 102 7.52 5.38 15.40
N LEU A 103 6.80 4.29 15.62
CA LEU A 103 7.04 3.06 14.84
C LEU A 103 6.69 3.25 13.36
N ALA A 104 5.68 4.08 13.05
CA ALA A 104 5.29 4.40 11.68
C ALA A 104 6.41 5.10 10.89
N ILE A 105 7.33 5.80 11.55
CA ILE A 105 8.55 6.35 10.91
C ILE A 105 9.38 5.24 10.25
N GLY A 106 9.30 4.01 10.77
CA GLY A 106 10.02 2.85 10.22
C GLY A 106 9.58 2.47 8.80
N GLN A 107 8.30 2.67 8.44
CA GLN A 107 7.75 2.22 7.17
C GLN A 107 8.49 2.77 5.93
N PRO A 108 8.72 4.08 5.75
CA PRO A 108 9.45 4.58 4.60
C PRO A 108 10.89 4.08 4.51
N PHE A 109 11.55 3.79 5.66
CA PHE A 109 12.88 3.17 5.68
C PHE A 109 12.87 1.74 5.16
N LEU A 110 11.75 1.03 5.30
CA LEU A 110 11.58 -0.36 4.88
C LEU A 110 11.07 -0.46 3.43
N LEU A 111 10.13 0.37 3.02
CA LEU A 111 9.55 0.27 1.68
C LEU A 111 10.46 0.85 0.59
N ASN A 112 11.17 1.94 0.88
CA ASN A 112 12.02 2.59 -0.10
C ASN A 112 13.30 1.79 -0.44
N ILE A 113 13.65 0.74 0.33
CA ILE A 113 14.82 -0.11 0.01
C ILE A 113 14.56 -1.07 -1.15
N ALA A 114 13.31 -1.34 -1.52
CA ALA A 114 12.95 -2.39 -2.46
C ALA A 114 13.67 -2.28 -3.81
N THR A 115 13.68 -1.08 -4.40
CA THR A 115 14.37 -0.81 -5.68
C THR A 115 15.89 -0.93 -5.56
N LYS A 116 16.46 -0.47 -4.44
CA LYS A 116 17.90 -0.55 -4.17
C LYS A 116 18.35 -2.01 -4.02
N VAL A 117 17.63 -2.80 -3.23
CA VAL A 117 17.91 -4.23 -3.06
C VAL A 117 17.79 -4.96 -4.39
N ALA A 118 16.73 -4.71 -5.17
CA ALA A 118 16.56 -5.32 -6.48
C ALA A 118 17.71 -4.96 -7.43
N SER A 119 18.14 -3.69 -7.46
CA SER A 119 19.21 -3.25 -8.37
C SER A 119 20.59 -3.76 -7.99
N GLU A 120 20.91 -3.86 -6.69
CA GLU A 120 22.23 -4.28 -6.22
C GLU A 120 22.43 -5.80 -6.20
N TRP A 121 21.38 -6.57 -5.90
CA TRP A 121 21.48 -8.01 -5.68
C TRP A 121 21.00 -8.88 -6.85
N PHE A 122 20.14 -8.32 -7.72
CA PHE A 122 19.51 -9.10 -8.79
C PHE A 122 19.93 -8.61 -10.17
N PRO A 123 20.14 -9.56 -11.13
CA PRO A 123 20.34 -9.19 -12.52
C PRO A 123 19.11 -8.48 -13.09
N PRO A 124 19.24 -7.69 -14.17
CA PRO A 124 18.11 -6.92 -14.73
C PRO A 124 16.84 -7.74 -14.97
N GLN A 125 16.99 -9.00 -15.38
CA GLN A 125 15.88 -9.91 -15.69
C GLN A 125 15.09 -10.38 -14.45
N GLU A 126 15.67 -10.29 -13.25
CA GLU A 126 15.08 -10.77 -12.00
C GLU A 126 14.67 -9.62 -11.07
N ARG A 127 14.98 -8.36 -11.41
CA ARG A 127 14.70 -7.19 -10.54
C ARG A 127 13.22 -7.00 -10.28
N SER A 128 12.39 -7.17 -11.31
CA SER A 128 10.94 -7.08 -11.17
C SER A 128 10.38 -8.16 -10.25
N THR A 129 10.91 -9.39 -10.35
CA THR A 129 10.52 -10.48 -9.44
C THR A 129 10.90 -10.18 -7.99
N ALA A 130 12.12 -9.66 -7.76
CA ALA A 130 12.56 -9.29 -6.43
C ALA A 130 11.71 -8.16 -5.82
N ALA A 131 11.42 -7.11 -6.58
CA ALA A 131 10.53 -6.03 -6.17
C ALA A 131 9.09 -6.54 -5.92
N GLY A 132 8.59 -7.42 -6.78
CA GLY A 132 7.28 -8.05 -6.63
C GLY A 132 7.14 -8.87 -5.35
N ILE A 133 8.17 -9.61 -4.94
CA ILE A 133 8.17 -10.36 -3.68
C ILE A 133 8.07 -9.40 -2.48
N LEU A 134 8.77 -8.25 -2.51
CA LEU A 134 8.68 -7.26 -1.44
C LEU A 134 7.31 -6.57 -1.40
N THR A 135 6.68 -6.36 -2.56
CA THR A 135 5.30 -5.87 -2.64
C THR A 135 4.30 -6.90 -2.10
N LEU A 136 4.47 -8.19 -2.43
CA LEU A 136 3.65 -9.26 -1.88
C LEU A 136 3.80 -9.36 -0.35
N ALA A 137 5.00 -9.08 0.19
CA ALA A 137 5.21 -9.03 1.64
C ALA A 137 4.34 -7.95 2.31
N GLN A 138 4.15 -6.78 1.68
CA GLN A 138 3.23 -5.76 2.18
C GLN A 138 1.80 -6.29 2.25
N TYR A 139 1.33 -6.93 1.17
CA TYR A 139 -0.02 -7.49 1.12
C TYR A 139 -0.25 -8.60 2.16
N ILE A 140 0.76 -9.45 2.39
CA ILE A 140 0.71 -10.44 3.49
C ILE A 140 0.59 -9.71 4.84
N GLY A 141 1.33 -8.61 5.02
CA GLY A 141 1.23 -7.77 6.21
C GLY A 141 -0.17 -7.18 6.42
N PHE A 142 -0.93 -6.90 5.37
CA PHE A 142 -2.33 -6.45 5.48
C PHE A 142 -3.30 -7.59 5.85
N ILE A 143 -3.07 -8.82 5.33
CA ILE A 143 -3.95 -9.95 5.61
C ILE A 143 -3.88 -10.34 7.09
N VAL A 144 -2.69 -10.33 7.69
CA VAL A 144 -2.49 -10.82 9.06
C VAL A 144 -3.41 -10.12 10.07
N PRO A 145 -3.44 -8.77 10.18
CA PRO A 145 -4.37 -8.11 11.10
C PRO A 145 -5.84 -8.33 10.71
N MET A 146 -6.19 -8.31 9.42
CA MET A 146 -7.57 -8.53 9.00
C MET A 146 -8.09 -9.92 9.42
N ALA A 147 -7.28 -10.95 9.26
CA ALA A 147 -7.66 -12.31 9.57
C ALA A 147 -7.56 -12.66 11.08
N LEU A 148 -6.59 -12.10 11.79
CA LEU A 148 -6.26 -12.57 13.13
C LEU A 148 -6.58 -11.57 14.24
N ALA A 149 -6.62 -10.25 13.98
CA ALA A 149 -6.81 -9.28 15.05
C ALA A 149 -8.17 -9.40 15.74
N PRO A 150 -9.31 -9.60 15.04
CA PRO A 150 -10.60 -9.81 15.71
C PRO A 150 -10.56 -11.02 16.65
N ALA A 151 -10.15 -12.17 16.16
CA ALA A 151 -10.10 -13.41 16.96
C ALA A 151 -9.17 -13.29 18.18
N ILE A 152 -7.99 -12.68 18.02
CA ILE A 152 -7.05 -12.50 19.15
C ILE A 152 -7.61 -11.48 20.15
N ALA A 153 -8.19 -10.38 19.67
CA ALA A 153 -8.69 -9.32 20.53
C ALA A 153 -9.93 -9.77 21.32
N GLU A 154 -10.83 -10.53 20.72
CA GLU A 154 -11.99 -11.11 21.41
C GLU A 154 -11.58 -12.18 22.42
N ALA A 155 -10.63 -13.07 22.08
CA ALA A 155 -10.21 -14.14 22.96
C ALA A 155 -9.30 -13.69 24.11
N SER A 156 -8.45 -12.69 23.91
CA SER A 156 -7.35 -12.35 24.82
C SER A 156 -7.14 -10.86 25.06
N GLY A 157 -7.95 -10.01 24.42
CA GLY A 157 -7.90 -8.55 24.54
C GLY A 157 -6.83 -7.88 23.69
N ILE A 158 -6.94 -6.54 23.57
CA ILE A 158 -6.04 -5.68 22.81
C ILE A 158 -4.56 -5.76 23.27
N PRO A 159 -4.24 -5.83 24.58
CA PRO A 159 -2.86 -5.97 25.02
C PRO A 159 -2.19 -7.25 24.51
N ALA A 160 -2.93 -8.36 24.43
CA ALA A 160 -2.42 -9.61 23.89
C ALA A 160 -2.17 -9.48 22.37
N LEU A 161 -3.07 -8.86 21.63
CA LEU A 161 -2.89 -8.58 20.19
C LEU A 161 -1.59 -7.78 19.93
N PHE A 162 -1.37 -6.70 20.66
CA PHE A 162 -0.16 -5.90 20.52
C PHE A 162 1.10 -6.70 20.89
N THR A 163 1.01 -7.55 21.92
CA THR A 163 2.11 -8.41 22.32
C THR A 163 2.49 -9.41 21.22
N TRP A 164 1.51 -10.10 20.64
CA TRP A 164 1.74 -11.01 19.53
C TRP A 164 2.40 -10.33 18.32
N PHE A 165 1.90 -9.16 17.95
CA PHE A 165 2.45 -8.41 16.83
C PHE A 165 3.85 -7.87 17.13
N ALA A 166 4.11 -7.44 18.37
CA ALA A 166 5.43 -7.01 18.79
C ALA A 166 6.46 -8.16 18.77
N VAL A 167 6.08 -9.36 19.23
CA VAL A 167 6.95 -10.55 19.17
C VAL A 167 7.35 -10.86 17.73
N VAL A 168 6.40 -10.83 16.80
CA VAL A 168 6.68 -11.03 15.37
C VAL A 168 7.65 -9.97 14.84
N ALA A 169 7.43 -8.68 15.19
CA ALA A 169 8.30 -7.58 14.75
C ALA A 169 9.73 -7.70 15.33
N VAL A 170 9.87 -8.08 16.61
CA VAL A 170 11.18 -8.31 17.25
C VAL A 170 11.89 -9.48 16.58
N ALA A 171 11.21 -10.59 16.36
CA ALA A 171 11.78 -11.75 15.69
C ALA A 171 12.24 -11.41 14.26
N ALA A 172 11.42 -10.67 13.51
CA ALA A 172 11.75 -10.20 12.15
C ALA A 172 12.98 -9.26 12.16
N ALA A 173 13.05 -8.32 13.12
CA ALA A 173 14.19 -7.42 13.26
C ALA A 173 15.49 -8.18 13.60
N CYS A 174 15.43 -9.16 14.50
CA CYS A 174 16.57 -10.03 14.84
C CYS A 174 17.04 -10.84 13.62
N LEU A 175 16.11 -11.42 12.84
CA LEU A 175 16.43 -12.13 11.60
C LEU A 175 17.11 -11.21 10.58
N ALA A 176 16.58 -10.00 10.38
CA ALA A 176 17.16 -9.02 9.48
C ALA A 176 18.56 -8.60 9.93
N ALA A 177 18.77 -8.34 11.22
CA ALA A 177 20.08 -7.97 11.77
C ALA A 177 21.11 -9.10 11.58
N ALA A 178 20.72 -10.35 11.79
CA ALA A 178 21.60 -11.51 11.71
C ALA A 178 21.94 -11.90 10.26
N PHE A 179 20.98 -11.87 9.35
CA PHE A 179 21.10 -12.50 8.04
C PHE A 179 21.24 -11.52 6.87
N THR A 180 21.07 -10.20 7.06
CA THR A 180 21.21 -9.24 5.97
C THR A 180 22.65 -8.76 5.82
N PRO A 181 23.36 -9.12 4.74
CA PRO A 181 24.71 -8.65 4.47
C PRO A 181 24.68 -7.17 4.06
N ALA A 182 25.81 -6.45 4.32
CA ALA A 182 25.88 -5.01 4.05
C ALA A 182 26.11 -4.69 2.57
N LYS A 183 26.79 -5.57 1.85
CA LYS A 183 27.18 -5.35 0.44
C LYS A 183 27.09 -6.66 -0.36
N PRO A 184 26.74 -6.59 -1.65
CA PRO A 184 26.83 -7.76 -2.53
C PRO A 184 28.27 -8.24 -2.69
N PRO A 185 28.51 -9.53 -2.97
CA PRO A 185 29.85 -10.12 -3.13
C PRO A 185 30.68 -9.49 -4.25
N ALA A 186 30.03 -8.94 -5.28
CA ALA A 186 30.67 -8.18 -6.35
C ALA A 186 29.81 -6.95 -6.67
N PRO A 187 30.39 -5.73 -6.74
CA PRO A 187 29.64 -4.55 -7.11
C PRO A 187 29.16 -4.71 -8.57
N ARG A 188 27.85 -4.75 -8.77
CA ARG A 188 27.28 -4.65 -10.11
C ARG A 188 27.36 -3.20 -10.53
N THR A 189 28.09 -2.95 -11.62
CA THR A 189 28.16 -1.63 -12.24
C THR A 189 26.74 -1.15 -12.55
N VAL A 190 26.29 -0.20 -11.74
CA VAL A 190 25.12 0.58 -12.08
C VAL A 190 25.49 1.36 -13.33
N ALA A 191 24.76 1.17 -14.41
CA ALA A 191 24.97 1.90 -15.65
C ALA A 191 25.05 3.39 -15.37
N ALA A 192 26.11 4.01 -15.92
CA ALA A 192 26.53 5.37 -15.64
C ALA A 192 25.42 6.41 -15.85
N SER A 193 25.40 7.35 -14.91
CA SER A 193 25.02 8.76 -15.05
C SER A 193 24.07 9.14 -16.21
N ARG A 194 22.77 9.02 -15.98
CA ARG A 194 21.83 9.95 -16.59
C ARG A 194 22.06 11.33 -15.91
N GLN A 195 22.11 12.39 -16.71
CA GLN A 195 22.27 13.76 -16.22
C GLN A 195 21.34 13.98 -15.01
N GLU A 196 21.92 14.41 -13.89
CA GLU A 196 21.17 14.78 -12.70
C GLU A 196 20.42 16.10 -12.98
N VAL A 197 19.24 15.96 -13.58
CA VAL A 197 18.24 17.05 -13.55
C VAL A 197 17.88 17.25 -12.07
N SER A 198 17.90 18.49 -11.62
CA SER A 198 17.51 18.80 -10.24
C SER A 198 16.17 18.15 -9.91
N ARG A 199 16.06 17.53 -8.71
CA ARG A 199 14.81 16.88 -8.27
C ARG A 199 13.60 17.82 -8.37
N PHE A 200 13.79 19.09 -8.08
CA PHE A 200 12.74 20.10 -8.16
C PHE A 200 12.30 20.35 -9.62
N GLU A 201 13.23 20.39 -10.54
CA GLU A 201 12.94 20.54 -11.96
C GLU A 201 12.23 19.29 -12.53
N SER A 202 12.64 18.11 -12.11
CA SER A 202 11.95 16.86 -12.47
C SER A 202 10.50 16.85 -12.02
N ILE A 203 10.21 17.29 -10.79
CA ILE A 203 8.82 17.42 -10.30
C ILE A 203 8.02 18.43 -11.11
N ARG A 204 8.61 19.58 -11.43
CA ARG A 204 7.95 20.60 -12.26
C ARG A 204 7.61 20.07 -13.66
N LEU A 205 8.53 19.33 -14.27
CA LEU A 205 8.32 18.71 -15.59
C LEU A 205 7.22 17.64 -15.54
N LEU A 206 7.20 16.81 -14.49
CA LEU A 206 6.14 15.82 -14.27
C LEU A 206 4.77 16.45 -14.18
N LEU A 207 4.63 17.50 -13.37
CA LEU A 207 3.35 18.21 -13.20
C LEU A 207 2.90 18.97 -14.46
N ALA A 208 3.83 19.36 -15.32
CA ALA A 208 3.53 19.98 -16.61
C ALA A 208 3.11 18.96 -17.68
N ASN A 209 3.42 17.68 -17.50
CA ASN A 209 3.04 16.60 -18.43
C ASN A 209 1.56 16.22 -18.21
N LYS A 210 0.70 16.55 -19.18
CA LYS A 210 -0.76 16.31 -19.10
C LYS A 210 -1.11 14.84 -18.90
N SER A 211 -0.43 13.92 -19.58
CA SER A 211 -0.67 12.49 -19.46
C SER A 211 -0.28 11.98 -18.08
N TYR A 212 0.85 12.44 -17.56
CA TYR A 212 1.28 12.09 -16.20
C TYR A 212 0.36 12.69 -15.14
N PHE A 213 -0.12 13.91 -15.34
CA PHE A 213 -1.10 14.54 -14.45
C PHE A 213 -2.41 13.75 -14.35
N LEU A 214 -2.90 13.21 -15.48
CA LEU A 214 -4.08 12.31 -15.48
C LEU A 214 -3.81 11.05 -14.65
N ILE A 215 -2.62 10.48 -14.73
CA ILE A 215 -2.23 9.31 -13.92
C ILE A 215 -2.18 9.67 -12.45
N LEU A 216 -1.61 10.82 -12.08
CA LEU A 216 -1.62 11.32 -10.70
C LEU A 216 -3.04 11.50 -10.17
N PHE A 217 -3.95 12.04 -10.99
CA PHE A 217 -5.34 12.24 -10.62
C PHE A 217 -6.07 10.91 -10.38
N ILE A 218 -5.88 9.94 -11.28
CA ILE A 218 -6.44 8.59 -11.12
C ILE A 218 -5.85 7.92 -9.87
N SER A 219 -4.54 8.03 -9.67
CA SER A 219 -3.85 7.49 -8.50
C SER A 219 -4.36 8.11 -7.20
N PHE A 220 -4.55 9.43 -7.18
CA PHE A 220 -5.06 10.17 -6.04
C PHE A 220 -6.42 9.63 -5.59
N ILE A 221 -7.36 9.48 -6.51
CA ILE A 221 -8.69 8.96 -6.18
C ILE A 221 -8.63 7.47 -5.84
N SER A 222 -8.00 6.65 -6.69
CA SER A 222 -8.04 5.19 -6.52
C SER A 222 -7.28 4.72 -5.28
N ILE A 223 -6.09 5.26 -5.01
CA ILE A 223 -5.30 4.88 -3.83
C ILE A 223 -5.94 5.45 -2.56
N GLY A 224 -6.52 6.66 -2.63
CA GLY A 224 -7.25 7.26 -1.51
C GLY A 224 -8.45 6.41 -1.09
N ILE A 225 -9.28 5.96 -2.03
CA ILE A 225 -10.41 5.07 -1.76
C ILE A 225 -9.91 3.71 -1.25
N PHE A 226 -8.87 3.13 -1.86
CA PHE A 226 -8.27 1.88 -1.41
C PHE A 226 -7.81 1.96 0.06
N ASN A 227 -7.02 2.99 0.42
CA ASN A 227 -6.54 3.19 1.77
C ASN A 227 -7.69 3.38 2.76
N THR A 228 -8.75 4.09 2.35
CA THR A 228 -9.92 4.32 3.21
C THR A 228 -10.70 3.04 3.44
N ILE A 229 -10.99 2.27 2.39
CA ILE A 229 -11.69 0.98 2.55
C ILE A 229 -10.86 0.04 3.43
N LEU A 230 -9.54 -0.03 3.24
CA LEU A 230 -8.68 -0.90 4.02
C LEU A 230 -8.62 -0.48 5.50
N THR A 231 -8.65 0.82 5.77
CA THR A 231 -8.58 1.37 7.14
C THR A 231 -9.92 1.30 7.87
N LEU A 232 -11.04 1.55 7.16
CA LEU A 232 -12.37 1.74 7.75
C LEU A 232 -13.36 0.61 7.41
N LEU A 233 -12.86 -0.56 6.98
CA LEU A 233 -13.75 -1.64 6.52
C LEU A 233 -14.72 -2.10 7.62
N GLU A 234 -14.25 -2.22 8.86
CA GLU A 234 -15.10 -2.56 10.00
C GLU A 234 -16.13 -1.45 10.25
N THR A 235 -15.72 -0.19 10.29
CA THR A 235 -16.61 0.97 10.44
C THR A 235 -17.68 1.01 9.34
N ILE A 236 -17.35 0.58 8.12
CA ILE A 236 -18.28 0.50 6.98
C ILE A 236 -19.29 -0.64 7.17
N LEU A 237 -18.88 -1.78 7.72
CA LEU A 237 -19.70 -2.98 7.80
C LEU A 237 -20.53 -3.07 9.08
N LEU A 238 -19.99 -2.65 10.22
CA LEU A 238 -20.58 -2.77 11.55
C LEU A 238 -22.00 -2.21 11.67
N PRO A 239 -22.33 -1.00 11.14
CA PRO A 239 -23.70 -0.45 11.25
C PRO A 239 -24.77 -1.27 10.53
N ARG A 240 -24.37 -2.23 9.68
CA ARG A 240 -25.27 -3.15 8.97
C ARG A 240 -25.38 -4.52 9.64
N GLY A 241 -24.86 -4.66 10.86
CA GLY A 241 -24.99 -5.86 11.68
C GLY A 241 -23.89 -6.92 11.46
N PHE A 242 -22.83 -6.59 10.76
CA PHE A 242 -21.67 -7.48 10.65
C PHE A 242 -20.84 -7.45 11.92
N SER A 243 -20.29 -8.58 12.33
CA SER A 243 -19.32 -8.63 13.42
C SER A 243 -17.92 -8.18 12.95
N SER A 244 -17.03 -7.85 13.90
CA SER A 244 -15.63 -7.54 13.59
C SER A 244 -14.91 -8.73 12.93
N GLU A 245 -15.24 -9.97 13.31
CA GLU A 245 -14.71 -11.17 12.65
C GLU A 245 -15.15 -11.26 11.19
N GLU A 246 -16.43 -11.01 10.89
CA GLU A 246 -16.96 -10.99 9.53
C GLU A 246 -16.32 -9.88 8.69
N ALA A 247 -16.16 -8.67 9.26
CA ALA A 247 -15.47 -7.56 8.62
C ALA A 247 -14.00 -7.87 8.34
N GLY A 248 -13.31 -8.50 9.28
CA GLY A 248 -11.95 -8.98 9.12
C GLY A 248 -11.83 -10.04 8.01
N LEU A 249 -12.77 -11.00 7.96
CA LEU A 249 -12.83 -12.01 6.90
C LEU A 249 -13.04 -11.35 5.52
N VAL A 250 -13.96 -10.41 5.41
CA VAL A 250 -14.21 -9.64 4.18
C VAL A 250 -12.95 -8.90 3.74
N GLY A 251 -12.22 -8.28 4.68
CA GLY A 251 -10.93 -7.62 4.42
C GLY A 251 -9.85 -8.61 3.95
N ALA A 252 -9.76 -9.77 4.58
CA ALA A 252 -8.84 -10.83 4.15
C ALA A 252 -9.15 -11.31 2.73
N VAL A 253 -10.42 -11.55 2.39
CA VAL A 253 -10.86 -11.92 1.03
C VAL A 253 -10.54 -10.82 0.02
N PHE A 254 -10.78 -9.55 0.36
CA PHE A 254 -10.41 -8.39 -0.45
C PHE A 254 -8.92 -8.42 -0.82
N ILE A 255 -8.04 -8.64 0.17
CA ILE A 255 -6.59 -8.61 -0.05
C ILE A 255 -6.12 -9.87 -0.79
N VAL A 256 -6.62 -11.07 -0.44
CA VAL A 256 -6.24 -12.33 -1.12
C VAL A 256 -6.62 -12.27 -2.60
N ALA A 257 -7.83 -11.86 -2.91
CA ALA A 257 -8.25 -11.66 -4.31
C ALA A 257 -7.43 -10.56 -4.98
N GLY A 258 -7.09 -9.51 -4.26
CA GLY A 258 -6.21 -8.44 -4.70
C GLY A 258 -4.80 -8.92 -5.06
N ILE A 259 -4.21 -9.82 -4.27
CA ILE A 259 -2.91 -10.45 -4.58
C ILE A 259 -3.01 -11.23 -5.90
N ILE A 260 -4.07 -12.01 -6.08
CA ILE A 260 -4.29 -12.75 -7.34
C ILE A 260 -4.39 -11.75 -8.50
N GLY A 261 -5.14 -10.67 -8.34
CA GLY A 261 -5.25 -9.60 -9.33
C GLY A 261 -3.91 -8.96 -9.66
N ALA A 262 -3.10 -8.62 -8.61
CA ALA A 262 -1.79 -7.98 -8.74
C ALA A 262 -0.75 -8.85 -9.46
N VAL A 263 -0.96 -10.16 -9.52
CA VAL A 263 -0.14 -11.08 -10.31
C VAL A 263 -0.72 -11.27 -11.71
N VAL A 264 -2.02 -11.54 -11.82
CA VAL A 264 -2.66 -11.94 -13.09
C VAL A 264 -2.79 -10.77 -14.05
N LEU A 265 -3.30 -9.61 -13.59
CA LEU A 265 -3.59 -8.49 -14.50
C LEU A 265 -2.34 -7.89 -15.15
N PRO A 266 -1.20 -7.66 -14.44
CA PRO A 266 0.02 -7.19 -15.08
C PRO A 266 0.56 -8.19 -16.12
N ILE A 267 0.55 -9.49 -15.83
CA ILE A 267 0.98 -10.53 -16.79
C ILE A 267 0.13 -10.47 -18.07
N LEU A 268 -1.18 -10.32 -17.94
CA LEU A 268 -2.07 -10.18 -19.09
C LEU A 268 -1.82 -8.87 -19.85
N SER A 269 -1.66 -7.75 -19.12
CA SER A 269 -1.36 -6.45 -19.71
C SER A 269 -0.05 -6.47 -20.51
N ASP A 270 1.00 -7.10 -19.99
CA ASP A 270 2.28 -7.23 -20.65
C ASP A 270 2.21 -8.19 -21.86
N LYS A 271 1.46 -9.30 -21.73
CA LYS A 271 1.22 -10.26 -22.82
C LYS A 271 0.52 -9.61 -24.01
N TYR A 272 -0.51 -8.82 -23.75
CA TYR A 272 -1.27 -8.13 -24.81
C TYR A 272 -0.66 -6.79 -25.20
N ARG A 273 0.33 -6.29 -24.46
CA ARG A 273 1.00 -4.99 -24.65
C ARG A 273 0.03 -3.82 -24.68
N ILE A 274 -0.99 -3.84 -23.82
CA ILE A 274 -2.01 -2.80 -23.68
C ILE A 274 -2.20 -2.49 -22.20
N ARG A 275 -2.45 -1.23 -21.86
CA ARG A 275 -2.66 -0.80 -20.46
C ARG A 275 -4.02 -0.16 -20.23
N ALA A 276 -4.45 0.72 -21.13
CA ALA A 276 -5.70 1.49 -21.02
C ALA A 276 -6.95 0.60 -20.82
N PRO A 277 -7.15 -0.52 -21.54
CA PRO A 277 -8.30 -1.39 -21.33
C PRO A 277 -8.40 -1.99 -19.94
N PHE A 278 -7.24 -2.26 -19.28
CA PHE A 278 -7.23 -2.78 -17.92
C PHE A 278 -7.70 -1.72 -16.90
N PHE A 279 -7.36 -0.43 -17.11
CA PHE A 279 -7.88 0.66 -16.29
C PHE A 279 -9.40 0.80 -16.44
N ILE A 280 -9.89 0.79 -17.68
CA ILE A 280 -11.32 0.89 -17.98
C ILE A 280 -12.08 -0.28 -17.36
N ALA A 281 -11.60 -1.50 -17.53
CA ALA A 281 -12.23 -2.70 -16.98
C ALA A 281 -12.24 -2.66 -15.44
N ALA A 282 -11.14 -2.30 -14.80
CA ALA A 282 -11.06 -2.20 -13.35
C ALA A 282 -12.02 -1.14 -12.81
N ILE A 283 -12.05 0.07 -13.37
CA ILE A 283 -12.95 1.13 -12.90
C ILE A 283 -14.42 0.76 -13.15
N THR A 284 -14.75 0.15 -14.30
CA THR A 284 -16.10 -0.33 -14.59
C THR A 284 -16.56 -1.37 -13.58
N LEU A 285 -15.67 -2.25 -13.13
CA LEU A 285 -15.97 -3.24 -12.10
C LEU A 285 -16.06 -2.62 -10.69
N LEU A 286 -15.23 -1.64 -10.38
CA LEU A 286 -15.19 -0.99 -9.06
C LEU A 286 -16.45 -0.18 -8.75
N ILE A 287 -17.10 0.44 -9.74
CA ILE A 287 -18.34 1.20 -9.55
C ILE A 287 -19.43 0.34 -8.89
N PRO A 288 -19.88 -0.77 -9.50
CA PRO A 288 -20.89 -1.64 -8.87
C PRO A 288 -20.34 -2.34 -7.62
N ALA A 289 -19.04 -2.61 -7.52
CA ALA A 289 -18.46 -3.23 -6.34
C ALA A 289 -18.55 -2.28 -5.12
N TYR A 290 -18.21 -1.01 -5.25
CA TYR A 290 -18.35 -0.05 -4.15
C TYR A 290 -19.82 0.22 -3.81
N ALA A 291 -20.72 0.24 -4.79
CA ALA A 291 -22.15 0.29 -4.53
C ALA A 291 -22.64 -0.97 -3.78
N GLY A 292 -22.18 -2.14 -4.17
CA GLY A 292 -22.48 -3.39 -3.47
C GLY A 292 -21.93 -3.42 -2.03
N LEU A 293 -20.70 -2.96 -1.83
CA LEU A 293 -20.14 -2.77 -0.47
C LEU A 293 -20.94 -1.79 0.38
N THR A 294 -21.71 -0.89 -0.24
CA THR A 294 -22.57 0.07 0.48
C THR A 294 -23.87 -0.56 0.93
N PHE A 295 -24.48 -1.42 0.12
CA PHE A 295 -25.87 -1.85 0.31
C PHE A 295 -26.06 -3.34 0.60
N ALA A 296 -25.06 -4.19 0.38
CA ALA A 296 -25.21 -5.62 0.64
C ALA A 296 -25.23 -5.92 2.15
N GLU A 297 -26.17 -6.76 2.59
CA GLU A 297 -26.47 -7.05 4.01
C GLU A 297 -26.05 -8.47 4.43
N GLN A 298 -25.53 -9.26 3.54
CA GLN A 298 -25.16 -10.65 3.81
C GLN A 298 -23.65 -10.86 3.65
N THR A 299 -23.04 -11.61 4.55
CA THR A 299 -21.58 -11.82 4.62
C THR A 299 -21.00 -12.40 3.33
N VAL A 300 -21.64 -13.44 2.75
CA VAL A 300 -21.12 -14.09 1.53
C VAL A 300 -21.16 -13.16 0.31
N PRO A 301 -22.27 -12.49 -0.04
CA PRO A 301 -22.28 -11.49 -1.11
C PRO A 301 -21.25 -10.35 -0.89
N VAL A 302 -21.15 -9.82 0.34
CA VAL A 302 -20.19 -8.75 0.66
C VAL A 302 -18.75 -9.23 0.46
N ALA A 303 -18.42 -10.45 0.90
CA ALA A 303 -17.10 -11.03 0.70
C ALA A 303 -16.74 -11.21 -0.79
N ILE A 304 -17.70 -11.69 -1.60
CA ILE A 304 -17.52 -11.83 -3.06
C ILE A 304 -17.29 -10.45 -3.70
N ILE A 305 -18.11 -9.46 -3.36
CA ILE A 305 -18.01 -8.10 -3.88
C ILE A 305 -16.68 -7.46 -3.46
N ALA A 306 -16.28 -7.63 -2.20
CA ALA A 306 -14.98 -7.18 -1.69
C ALA A 306 -13.81 -7.86 -2.43
N GLY A 307 -13.91 -9.16 -2.68
CA GLY A 307 -12.92 -9.90 -3.47
C GLY A 307 -12.80 -9.35 -4.89
N LEU A 308 -13.92 -9.07 -5.56
CA LEU A 308 -13.91 -8.45 -6.89
C LEU A 308 -13.30 -7.05 -6.88
N ALA A 309 -13.63 -6.24 -5.86
CA ALA A 309 -13.04 -4.92 -5.69
C ALA A 309 -11.53 -5.00 -5.44
N GLY A 310 -11.09 -5.89 -4.55
CA GLY A 310 -9.68 -6.13 -4.27
C GLY A 310 -8.91 -6.59 -5.50
N PHE A 311 -9.45 -7.58 -6.23
CA PHE A 311 -8.88 -8.08 -7.49
C PHE A 311 -8.69 -6.95 -8.52
N ALA A 312 -9.68 -6.10 -8.68
CA ALA A 312 -9.61 -4.99 -9.64
C ALA A 312 -8.60 -3.92 -9.23
N ILE A 313 -8.70 -3.39 -8.00
CA ILE A 313 -7.91 -2.23 -7.58
C ILE A 313 -6.44 -2.57 -7.35
N MET A 314 -6.16 -3.68 -6.64
CA MET A 314 -4.80 -4.12 -6.42
C MET A 314 -4.18 -4.70 -7.69
N GLY A 315 -4.99 -5.31 -8.55
CA GLY A 315 -4.53 -5.87 -9.82
C GLY A 315 -4.14 -4.82 -10.85
N VAL A 316 -4.81 -3.68 -10.88
CA VAL A 316 -4.48 -2.61 -11.82
C VAL A 316 -3.39 -1.68 -11.30
N ALA A 317 -3.11 -1.66 -10.00
CA ALA A 317 -2.11 -0.77 -9.40
C ALA A 317 -0.69 -0.92 -9.99
N PRO A 318 -0.12 -2.13 -10.18
CA PRO A 318 1.18 -2.28 -10.82
C PRO A 318 1.18 -1.77 -12.28
N ILE A 319 0.07 -1.96 -13.02
CA ILE A 319 -0.08 -1.47 -14.38
C ILE A 319 -0.08 0.06 -14.39
N LEU A 320 -0.77 0.69 -13.43
CA LEU A 320 -0.82 2.13 -13.26
C LEU A 320 0.56 2.72 -12.95
N PHE A 321 1.30 2.08 -12.04
CA PHE A 321 2.66 2.50 -11.66
C PHE A 321 3.62 2.40 -12.84
N GLN A 322 3.57 1.30 -13.57
CA GLN A 322 4.38 1.09 -14.77
C GLN A 322 4.03 2.10 -15.86
N HIS A 323 2.76 2.30 -16.15
CA HIS A 323 2.32 3.28 -17.14
C HIS A 323 2.73 4.71 -16.76
N GLY A 324 2.65 5.05 -15.46
CA GLY A 324 3.11 6.33 -14.94
C GLY A 324 4.59 6.58 -15.17
N THR A 325 5.44 5.57 -14.97
CA THR A 325 6.89 5.68 -15.24
C THR A 325 7.21 5.75 -16.73
N GLU A 326 6.49 5.04 -17.57
CA GLU A 326 6.65 5.08 -19.04
C GLU A 326 6.27 6.45 -19.62
N VAL A 327 5.17 7.04 -19.17
CA VAL A 327 4.71 8.36 -19.62
C VAL A 327 5.59 9.49 -19.07
N ALA A 328 6.24 9.26 -17.95
CA ALA A 328 7.17 10.22 -17.33
C ALA A 328 8.54 10.27 -18.01
N TYR A 329 8.87 9.34 -18.90
CA TYR A 329 10.16 9.35 -19.59
C TYR A 329 10.44 10.70 -20.27
N PRO A 330 11.66 11.28 -20.17
CA PRO A 330 12.92 10.72 -19.70
C PRO A 330 13.24 10.90 -18.20
N ILE A 331 12.27 11.29 -17.38
CA ILE A 331 12.47 11.46 -15.93
C ILE A 331 12.72 10.08 -15.28
N GLN A 332 13.52 10.07 -14.23
CA GLN A 332 13.87 8.84 -13.52
C GLN A 332 12.64 8.14 -12.96
N GLU A 333 12.55 6.82 -13.15
CA GLU A 333 11.44 5.98 -12.69
C GLU A 333 11.17 6.13 -11.18
N GLY A 334 12.24 6.20 -10.37
CA GLY A 334 12.10 6.40 -8.93
C GLY A 334 11.45 7.72 -8.53
N THR A 335 11.65 8.79 -9.30
CA THR A 335 11.03 10.09 -9.05
C THR A 335 9.55 10.07 -9.44
N SER A 336 9.22 9.51 -10.59
CA SER A 336 7.83 9.43 -11.05
C SER A 336 7.00 8.47 -10.21
N LEU A 337 7.49 7.27 -9.90
CA LEU A 337 6.81 6.34 -9.01
C LEU A 337 6.69 6.91 -7.59
N GLY A 338 7.76 7.53 -7.08
CA GLY A 338 7.74 8.16 -5.76
C GLY A 338 6.68 9.25 -5.63
N MET A 339 6.45 10.03 -6.68
CA MET A 339 5.38 11.05 -6.71
C MET A 339 3.98 10.41 -6.68
N ILE A 340 3.77 9.32 -7.41
CA ILE A 340 2.50 8.56 -7.39
C ILE A 340 2.23 8.01 -5.98
N LEU A 341 3.23 7.39 -5.36
CA LEU A 341 3.10 6.83 -4.01
C LEU A 341 2.87 7.92 -2.96
N LEU A 342 3.58 9.05 -3.06
CA LEU A 342 3.38 10.20 -2.18
C LEU A 342 1.96 10.75 -2.31
N MET A 343 1.44 10.91 -3.54
CA MET A 343 0.06 11.30 -3.79
C MET A 343 -0.93 10.32 -3.18
N GLY A 344 -0.62 9.03 -3.21
CA GLY A 344 -1.42 7.99 -2.56
C GLY A 344 -1.51 8.17 -1.04
N GLN A 345 -0.42 8.56 -0.37
CA GLN A 345 -0.44 8.83 1.07
C GLN A 345 -1.24 10.10 1.40
N VAL A 346 -1.04 11.17 0.63
CA VAL A 346 -1.81 12.42 0.80
C VAL A 346 -3.31 12.17 0.60
N SER A 347 -3.67 11.44 -0.46
CA SER A 347 -5.07 11.09 -0.73
C SER A 347 -5.65 10.18 0.35
N GLY A 348 -4.88 9.20 0.84
CA GLY A 348 -5.30 8.33 1.93
C GLY A 348 -5.70 9.13 3.17
N ILE A 349 -4.86 10.06 3.62
CA ILE A 349 -5.19 10.95 4.75
C ILE A 349 -6.46 11.75 4.45
N ALA A 350 -6.53 12.38 3.28
CA ALA A 350 -7.67 13.22 2.92
C ALA A 350 -8.99 12.43 2.87
N PHE A 351 -8.98 11.26 2.24
CA PHE A 351 -10.19 10.45 2.07
C PHE A 351 -10.63 9.77 3.36
N VAL A 352 -9.69 9.26 4.18
CA VAL A 352 -10.00 8.69 5.50
C VAL A 352 -10.61 9.75 6.41
N TYR A 353 -9.95 10.90 6.52
CA TYR A 353 -10.44 12.02 7.34
C TYR A 353 -11.82 12.50 6.87
N PHE A 354 -11.99 12.67 5.56
CA PHE A 354 -13.24 13.16 4.98
C PHE A 354 -14.37 12.14 5.15
N PHE A 355 -14.07 10.84 5.04
CA PHE A 355 -15.02 9.77 5.31
C PHE A 355 -15.55 9.85 6.74
N GLU A 356 -14.65 9.92 7.74
CA GLU A 356 -15.02 9.98 9.15
C GLU A 356 -15.85 11.23 9.48
N VAL A 357 -15.40 12.40 9.01
CA VAL A 357 -16.16 13.67 9.23
C VAL A 357 -17.55 13.60 8.61
N LEU A 358 -17.67 13.04 7.39
CA LEU A 358 -18.95 12.94 6.71
C LEU A 358 -19.87 11.90 7.37
N ASN A 359 -19.29 10.78 7.80
CA ASN A 359 -20.00 9.74 8.56
C ASN A 359 -20.55 10.27 9.88
N GLU A 360 -19.75 11.00 10.65
CA GLU A 360 -20.15 11.61 11.89
C GLU A 360 -21.22 12.70 11.68
N ALA A 361 -21.00 13.61 10.71
CA ALA A 361 -21.92 14.71 10.43
C ALA A 361 -23.31 14.25 9.93
N LEU A 362 -23.35 13.18 9.14
CA LEU A 362 -24.59 12.65 8.54
C LEU A 362 -25.14 11.43 9.26
N ASN A 363 -24.42 10.93 10.27
CA ASN A 363 -24.72 9.70 11.01
C ASN A 363 -25.08 8.53 10.06
N SER A 364 -24.32 8.40 8.97
CA SER A 364 -24.58 7.41 7.92
C SER A 364 -23.35 7.15 7.06
N ILE A 365 -22.95 5.90 6.97
CA ILE A 365 -21.86 5.42 6.11
C ILE A 365 -22.23 5.48 4.62
N VAL A 366 -23.51 5.57 4.29
CA VAL A 366 -23.99 5.49 2.91
C VAL A 366 -23.50 6.68 2.08
N TRP A 367 -23.52 7.89 2.64
CA TRP A 367 -23.12 9.09 1.90
C TRP A 367 -21.63 9.13 1.53
N PRO A 368 -20.69 8.89 2.45
CA PRO A 368 -19.28 8.82 2.06
C PRO A 368 -18.99 7.67 1.09
N MET A 369 -19.68 6.52 1.22
CA MET A 369 -19.55 5.42 0.25
C MET A 369 -20.11 5.78 -1.13
N LEU A 370 -21.27 6.44 -1.22
CA LEU A 370 -21.81 6.93 -2.49
C LEU A 370 -20.89 7.98 -3.14
N LEU A 371 -20.21 8.80 -2.33
CA LEU A 371 -19.18 9.69 -2.86
C LEU A 371 -18.04 8.90 -3.51
N PHE A 372 -17.61 7.77 -2.95
CA PHE A 372 -16.61 6.92 -3.57
C PHE A 372 -17.10 6.29 -4.88
N VAL A 373 -18.36 5.86 -4.95
CA VAL A 373 -18.99 5.40 -6.19
C VAL A 373 -18.97 6.51 -7.24
N LEU A 374 -19.36 7.74 -6.86
CA LEU A 374 -19.37 8.90 -7.75
C LEU A 374 -17.97 9.25 -8.26
N LEU A 375 -16.99 9.35 -7.34
CA LEU A 375 -15.60 9.64 -7.70
C LEU A 375 -15.02 8.58 -8.64
N THR A 376 -15.32 7.30 -8.38
CA THR A 376 -14.91 6.20 -9.26
C THR A 376 -15.59 6.31 -10.63
N ALA A 377 -16.87 6.68 -10.68
CA ALA A 377 -17.57 6.91 -11.94
C ALA A 377 -16.98 8.08 -12.74
N ILE A 378 -16.55 9.16 -12.07
CA ILE A 378 -15.84 10.29 -12.71
C ILE A 378 -14.50 9.85 -13.32
N LEU A 379 -13.85 8.83 -12.75
CA LEU A 379 -12.61 8.31 -13.34
C LEU A 379 -12.84 7.62 -14.69
N LEU A 380 -14.03 7.08 -14.98
CA LEU A 380 -14.27 6.37 -16.23
C LEU A 380 -14.01 7.25 -17.49
N PRO A 381 -14.60 8.45 -17.65
CA PRO A 381 -14.29 9.31 -18.77
C PRO A 381 -12.84 9.84 -18.76
N VAL A 382 -12.19 9.88 -17.59
CA VAL A 382 -10.77 10.27 -17.49
C VAL A 382 -9.88 9.16 -18.03
N THR A 383 -10.16 7.90 -17.68
CA THR A 383 -9.38 6.76 -18.18
C THR A 383 -9.55 6.53 -19.67
N LEU A 384 -10.69 6.89 -20.26
CA LEU A 384 -10.88 6.86 -21.72
C LEU A 384 -9.97 7.84 -22.47
N ARG A 385 -9.38 8.83 -21.78
CA ARG A 385 -8.41 9.79 -22.35
C ARG A 385 -6.96 9.34 -22.19
N ILE A 386 -6.70 8.23 -21.47
CA ILE A 386 -5.36 7.68 -21.35
C ILE A 386 -4.95 7.13 -22.71
N GLN A 387 -3.83 7.61 -23.21
CA GLN A 387 -3.19 7.08 -24.41
C GLN A 387 -2.11 6.07 -24.00
N GLU A 388 -1.96 5.01 -24.79
CA GLU A 388 -0.85 4.09 -24.63
C GLU A 388 0.48 4.86 -24.74
N SER A 389 1.48 4.45 -23.94
CA SER A 389 2.76 5.14 -23.94
C SER A 389 3.44 5.04 -25.32
N SER A 390 4.12 6.09 -25.75
CA SER A 390 4.89 6.08 -27.02
C SER A 390 5.95 4.99 -27.05
N TYR A 391 6.44 4.58 -25.89
CA TYR A 391 7.37 3.46 -25.74
C TYR A 391 6.73 2.12 -26.14
N GLN A 392 5.50 1.85 -25.74
CA GLN A 392 4.76 0.64 -26.16
C GLN A 392 4.28 0.74 -27.60
N ALA A 393 3.87 1.92 -28.06
CA ALA A 393 3.47 2.13 -29.46
C ALA A 393 4.61 1.85 -30.45
N SER A 394 5.86 2.21 -30.11
CA SER A 394 7.03 1.87 -30.91
C SER A 394 7.36 0.38 -30.86
N ALA A 395 7.32 -0.26 -29.67
CA ALA A 395 7.57 -1.69 -29.50
C ALA A 395 6.55 -2.58 -30.25
N ASN A 396 5.30 -2.12 -30.36
CA ASN A 396 4.28 -2.82 -31.15
C ASN A 396 4.52 -2.71 -32.66
N LYS A 397 4.96 -1.54 -33.15
CA LYS A 397 5.34 -1.36 -34.57
C LYS A 397 6.51 -2.26 -34.99
N ASP A 398 7.52 -2.40 -34.11
CA ASP A 398 8.68 -3.24 -34.37
C ASP A 398 8.34 -4.76 -34.32
N ALA A 399 7.30 -5.16 -33.60
CA ALA A 399 6.82 -6.54 -33.56
C ALA A 399 6.03 -6.93 -34.82
N ASP A 400 5.21 -6.00 -35.37
CA ASP A 400 4.41 -6.21 -36.57
C ASP A 400 5.29 -6.20 -37.86
N THR A 401 6.51 -5.67 -37.77
CA THR A 401 7.45 -5.60 -38.91
C THR A 401 8.41 -6.77 -38.98
N LYS A 402 8.45 -7.70 -38.00
CA LYS A 402 9.24 -8.93 -38.09
C LYS A 402 8.44 -9.98 -38.85
N PRO A 403 8.94 -10.44 -40.05
CA PRO A 403 8.33 -11.55 -40.79
C PRO A 403 8.43 -12.84 -39.94
N MET A 404 7.34 -13.62 -39.96
CA MET A 404 7.28 -14.97 -39.37
C MET A 404 8.31 -15.92 -40.00
#